data_f549b3b9332a2fe0479ce157f85baa6c
#
_entry.id   f549b3b9332a2fe0479ce157f85baa6c
#
_cell.length_a   1.000
_cell.length_b   1.000
_cell.length_c   1.000
_cell.angle_alpha   90.00
_cell.angle_beta   90.00
_cell.angle_gamma   90.00
#
_symmetry.space_group_name_H-M   'P 1'
#
loop_
_entity.id
_entity.type
_entity.pdbx_description
1 polymer ?
#
loop_
_entity_poly.entity_id
_entity_poly.type
_entity_poly.pdbx_seq_one_letter_code
_entity_poly.pdbx_strand_id
1 'polypeptide(L)'
;GLVGSEMCIRDRYAGIPVINAGDGSHAHPTQTLTDLLTIKREKGRFDNMTIGFCGDLKFGRTVHSLIKALSRYSNIKVILIAPQELRLPDYMLAEMAENSRLEFREVETMEEVMPELDILYMTRVQKERFLDEEEFDRVKNSFVLNPEKLKTAKEDMIILHPLPRVNEITRAVDN
;
A
#
# COMPACT_ATOMS: atom_id res chain seq x y z
N GLY A 1 12.48 -20.32 -0.80
CA GLY A 1 12.13 -20.60 0.56
C GLY A 1 10.72 -21.09 0.77
N LEU A 2 10.60 -21.92 1.76
CA LEU A 2 9.43 -22.74 2.10
C LEU A 2 8.41 -22.04 3.03
N VAL A 3 8.37 -20.70 3.07
CA VAL A 3 7.58 -19.97 4.09
C VAL A 3 6.08 -20.24 3.99
N GLY A 4 5.52 -20.28 2.80
CA GLY A 4 4.09 -20.58 2.62
C GLY A 4 3.70 -22.02 2.96
N SER A 5 4.60 -22.99 2.71
CA SER A 5 4.37 -24.39 3.05
C SER A 5 4.49 -24.66 4.55
N GLU A 6 5.37 -23.96 5.27
CA GLU A 6 5.49 -24.07 6.73
C GLU A 6 4.24 -23.55 7.45
N MET A 7 3.64 -22.45 6.99
CA MET A 7 2.38 -21.95 7.53
C MET A 7 1.24 -22.96 7.34
N CYS A 8 1.11 -23.55 6.16
CA CYS A 8 0.10 -24.59 5.90
C CYS A 8 0.32 -25.83 6.77
N ILE A 9 1.58 -26.20 7.04
CA ILE A 9 1.92 -27.32 7.93
C ILE A 9 1.53 -27.01 9.37
N ARG A 10 1.87 -25.81 9.88
CA ARG A 10 1.49 -25.39 11.24
C ARG A 10 -0.02 -25.34 11.43
N ASP A 11 -0.75 -24.74 10.48
CA ASP A 11 -2.20 -24.65 10.53
C ASP A 11 -2.85 -26.05 10.57
N ARG A 12 -2.34 -26.99 9.79
CA ARG A 12 -2.85 -28.36 9.72
C ARG A 12 -2.60 -29.18 10.99
N TYR A 13 -1.48 -28.94 11.69
CA TYR A 13 -1.04 -29.77 12.82
C TYR A 13 -1.13 -29.10 14.20
N ALA A 14 -1.43 -27.80 14.25
CA ALA A 14 -1.41 -27.06 15.51
C ALA A 14 -2.55 -27.45 16.48
N GLY A 15 -3.66 -27.95 15.99
CA GLY A 15 -4.86 -28.25 16.80
C GLY A 15 -5.51 -27.03 17.49
N ILE A 16 -4.98 -25.83 17.23
CA ILE A 16 -5.44 -24.52 17.73
C ILE A 16 -5.51 -23.53 16.56
N PRO A 17 -6.29 -22.45 16.67
CA PRO A 17 -6.31 -21.38 15.65
C PRO A 17 -4.92 -20.80 15.44
N VAL A 18 -4.50 -20.66 14.18
CA VAL A 18 -3.23 -20.04 13.80
C VAL A 18 -3.51 -18.76 13.01
N ILE A 19 -2.95 -17.64 13.47
CA ILE A 19 -3.09 -16.34 12.80
C ILE A 19 -1.76 -15.99 12.10
N ASN A 20 -1.81 -15.82 10.79
CA ASN A 20 -0.67 -15.34 10.01
C ASN A 20 -0.47 -13.83 10.25
N ALA A 21 0.55 -13.47 11.02
CA ALA A 21 0.93 -12.08 11.28
C ALA A 21 1.95 -11.53 10.27
N GLY A 22 2.32 -12.32 9.27
CA GLY A 22 3.27 -12.01 8.20
C GLY A 22 4.16 -13.19 7.88
N ASP A 23 4.42 -13.40 6.60
CA ASP A 23 5.20 -14.54 6.07
C ASP A 23 6.38 -14.07 5.20
N GLY A 24 7.31 -13.37 5.81
CA GLY A 24 8.50 -12.85 5.12
C GLY A 24 8.17 -11.70 4.17
N SER A 25 8.51 -11.84 2.90
CA SER A 25 8.24 -10.81 1.86
C SER A 25 6.90 -10.98 1.16
N HIS A 26 6.10 -11.97 1.52
CA HIS A 26 4.96 -12.43 0.73
C HIS A 26 3.65 -11.71 1.09
N ALA A 27 3.19 -11.82 2.33
CA ALA A 27 1.93 -11.22 2.76
C ALA A 27 1.99 -10.65 4.18
N HIS A 28 1.03 -9.75 4.48
CA HIS A 28 0.83 -9.20 5.82
C HIS A 28 -0.67 -9.15 6.16
N PRO A 29 -1.31 -10.30 6.40
CA PRO A 29 -2.76 -10.36 6.56
C PRO A 29 -3.30 -9.53 7.73
N THR A 30 -2.60 -9.52 8.88
CA THR A 30 -3.04 -8.74 10.04
C THR A 30 -2.99 -7.24 9.78
N GLN A 31 -1.98 -6.73 9.06
CA GLN A 31 -1.95 -5.33 8.65
C GLN A 31 -3.12 -5.02 7.71
N THR A 32 -3.39 -5.91 6.75
CA THR A 32 -4.54 -5.74 5.83
C THR A 32 -5.86 -5.64 6.58
N LEU A 33 -6.07 -6.46 7.62
CA LEU A 33 -7.28 -6.38 8.44
C LEU A 33 -7.37 -5.07 9.22
N THR A 34 -6.24 -4.57 9.72
CA THR A 34 -6.15 -3.26 10.40
C THR A 34 -6.50 -2.13 9.43
N ASP A 35 -5.93 -2.16 8.21
CA ASP A 35 -6.20 -1.17 7.17
C ASP A 35 -7.69 -1.18 6.77
N LEU A 36 -8.25 -2.36 6.51
CA LEU A 36 -9.68 -2.51 6.18
C LEU A 36 -10.58 -2.02 7.32
N LEU A 37 -10.26 -2.34 8.58
CA LEU A 37 -11.01 -1.83 9.72
C LEU A 37 -11.00 -0.30 9.78
N THR A 38 -9.82 0.29 9.58
CA THR A 38 -9.66 1.76 9.56
C THR A 38 -10.47 2.37 8.42
N ILE A 39 -10.35 1.83 7.20
CA ILE A 39 -11.12 2.28 6.04
C ILE A 39 -12.64 2.19 6.33
N LYS A 40 -13.11 1.08 6.91
CA LYS A 40 -14.52 0.92 7.26
C LYS A 40 -15.01 1.94 8.28
N ARG A 41 -14.19 2.26 9.29
CA ARG A 41 -14.53 3.23 10.33
C ARG A 41 -14.57 4.65 9.79
N GLU A 42 -13.55 5.04 9.01
CA GLU A 42 -13.39 6.43 8.55
C GLU A 42 -14.26 6.73 7.29
N LYS A 43 -14.41 5.76 6.38
CA LYS A 43 -15.17 5.95 5.13
C LYS A 43 -16.57 5.31 5.14
N GLY A 44 -16.87 4.43 6.08
CA GLY A 44 -18.16 3.74 6.18
C GLY A 44 -18.43 2.72 5.07
N ARG A 45 -17.56 2.63 4.06
CA ARG A 45 -17.74 1.79 2.86
C ARG A 45 -16.44 1.15 2.42
N PHE A 46 -16.52 0.19 1.49
CA PHE A 46 -15.39 -0.36 0.76
C PHE A 46 -15.52 -0.17 -0.75
N ASP A 47 -16.72 0.07 -1.25
CA ASP A 47 -17.00 0.26 -2.67
C ASP A 47 -16.92 1.74 -3.08
N ASN A 48 -16.72 1.99 -4.38
CA ASN A 48 -16.72 3.34 -4.96
C ASN A 48 -15.68 4.27 -4.33
N MET A 49 -14.41 3.83 -4.31
CA MET A 49 -13.30 4.59 -3.72
C MET A 49 -12.10 4.67 -4.65
N THR A 50 -11.41 5.79 -4.57
CA THR A 50 -10.11 6.00 -5.21
C THR A 50 -9.01 5.94 -4.15
N ILE A 51 -8.10 4.99 -4.29
CA ILE A 51 -7.01 4.76 -3.33
C ILE A 51 -5.68 4.95 -4.04
N GLY A 52 -4.87 5.89 -3.56
CA GLY A 52 -3.49 6.09 -3.98
C GLY A 52 -2.54 5.29 -3.11
N PHE A 53 -1.73 4.42 -3.69
CA PHE A 53 -0.60 3.78 -3.02
C PHE A 53 0.68 4.49 -3.40
N CYS A 54 1.40 5.01 -2.43
CA CYS A 54 2.55 5.88 -2.67
C CYS A 54 3.82 5.39 -1.98
N GLY A 55 4.93 5.33 -2.71
CA GLY A 55 6.26 5.00 -2.23
C GLY A 55 6.80 3.68 -2.75
N ASP A 56 7.19 2.75 -1.87
CA ASP A 56 7.73 1.44 -2.25
C ASP A 56 6.61 0.45 -2.57
N LEU A 57 6.22 0.39 -3.84
CA LEU A 57 5.21 -0.56 -4.32
C LEU A 57 5.83 -1.89 -4.74
N LYS A 58 7.14 -1.92 -5.00
CA LYS A 58 7.86 -3.11 -5.45
C LYS A 58 8.00 -4.17 -4.34
N PHE A 59 8.40 -3.73 -3.15
CA PHE A 59 8.67 -4.60 -2.01
C PHE A 59 7.61 -4.49 -0.90
N GLY A 60 6.63 -3.61 -1.08
CA GLY A 60 5.60 -3.28 -0.10
C GLY A 60 4.56 -4.39 0.09
N ARG A 61 4.88 -5.46 0.85
CA ARG A 61 3.91 -6.55 1.11
C ARG A 61 2.57 -6.10 1.69
N THR A 62 2.54 -4.99 2.41
CA THR A 62 1.29 -4.39 2.93
C THR A 62 0.44 -3.84 1.80
N VAL A 63 1.06 -3.16 0.82
CA VAL A 63 0.43 -2.71 -0.42
C VAL A 63 -0.14 -3.89 -1.19
N HIS A 64 0.67 -4.91 -1.46
CA HIS A 64 0.26 -6.11 -2.21
C HIS A 64 -0.95 -6.79 -1.56
N SER A 65 -0.91 -6.95 -0.24
CA SER A 65 -1.99 -7.61 0.50
C SER A 65 -3.27 -6.78 0.53
N LEU A 66 -3.15 -5.45 0.66
CA LEU A 66 -4.31 -4.57 0.67
C LEU A 66 -4.96 -4.47 -0.72
N ILE A 67 -4.19 -4.37 -1.81
CA ILE A 67 -4.71 -4.42 -3.18
C ILE A 67 -5.51 -5.71 -3.40
N LYS A 68 -4.97 -6.87 -3.02
CA LYS A 68 -5.67 -8.16 -3.12
C LYS A 68 -6.95 -8.22 -2.29
N ALA A 69 -7.00 -7.58 -1.15
CA ALA A 69 -8.21 -7.50 -0.34
C ALA A 69 -9.26 -6.60 -0.98
N LEU A 70 -8.86 -5.43 -1.47
CA LEU A 70 -9.73 -4.44 -2.11
C LEU A 70 -10.29 -4.91 -3.45
N SER A 71 -9.59 -5.78 -4.17
CA SER A 71 -10.05 -6.36 -5.44
C SER A 71 -11.34 -7.20 -5.32
N ARG A 72 -11.79 -7.47 -4.09
CA ARG A 72 -13.07 -8.16 -3.80
C ARG A 72 -14.28 -7.23 -3.80
N TYR A 73 -14.05 -5.92 -3.72
CA TYR A 73 -15.07 -4.89 -3.69
C TYR A 73 -15.30 -4.28 -5.08
N SER A 74 -16.33 -3.48 -5.25
CA SER A 74 -16.75 -2.95 -6.55
C SER A 74 -16.35 -1.49 -6.73
N ASN A 75 -16.04 -1.11 -7.98
CA ASN A 75 -15.68 0.27 -8.36
C ASN A 75 -14.52 0.82 -7.53
N ILE A 76 -13.46 0.03 -7.38
CA ILE A 76 -12.22 0.47 -6.76
C ILE A 76 -11.30 1.01 -7.83
N LYS A 77 -10.87 2.27 -7.67
CA LYS A 77 -9.81 2.87 -8.48
C LYS A 77 -8.52 2.89 -7.68
N VAL A 78 -7.51 2.23 -8.20
CA VAL A 78 -6.17 2.18 -7.60
C VAL A 78 -5.24 3.08 -8.39
N ILE A 79 -4.60 4.02 -7.73
CA ILE A 79 -3.57 4.87 -8.32
C ILE A 79 -2.23 4.47 -7.70
N LEU A 80 -1.31 4.02 -8.55
CA LEU A 80 0.00 3.54 -8.16
C LEU A 80 1.00 4.69 -8.36
N ILE A 81 1.50 5.24 -7.25
CA ILE A 81 2.34 6.44 -7.23
C ILE A 81 3.75 6.03 -6.82
N ALA A 82 4.63 5.82 -7.79
CA ALA A 82 5.99 5.34 -7.53
C ALA A 82 6.95 5.76 -8.64
N PRO A 83 8.26 5.93 -8.33
CA PRO A 83 9.27 6.03 -9.36
C PRO A 83 9.44 4.68 -10.05
N GLN A 84 10.05 4.68 -11.23
CA GLN A 84 10.22 3.47 -12.05
C GLN A 84 10.87 2.31 -11.30
N GLU A 85 11.83 2.61 -10.42
CA GLU A 85 12.59 1.63 -9.63
C GLU A 85 11.73 0.92 -8.57
N LEU A 86 10.67 1.56 -8.09
CA LEU A 86 9.79 1.09 -7.00
C LEU A 86 8.36 0.78 -7.45
N ARG A 87 8.11 0.73 -8.76
CA ARG A 87 6.78 0.40 -9.31
C ARG A 87 6.31 -0.99 -8.91
N LEU A 88 5.01 -1.18 -8.95
CA LEU A 88 4.39 -2.47 -8.66
C LEU A 88 4.90 -3.57 -9.61
N PRO A 89 5.18 -4.78 -9.13
CA PRO A 89 5.65 -5.87 -9.99
C PRO A 89 4.67 -6.24 -11.10
N ASP A 90 5.19 -6.57 -12.29
CA ASP A 90 4.38 -6.87 -13.48
C ASP A 90 3.35 -8.01 -13.27
N TYR A 91 3.69 -9.01 -12.45
CA TYR A 91 2.75 -10.09 -12.15
C TYR A 91 1.52 -9.60 -11.37
N MET A 92 1.67 -8.57 -10.52
CA MET A 92 0.54 -7.97 -9.82
C MET A 92 -0.29 -7.07 -10.74
N LEU A 93 0.36 -6.31 -11.62
CA LEU A 93 -0.34 -5.53 -12.64
C LEU A 93 -1.20 -6.42 -13.53
N ALA A 94 -0.68 -7.58 -13.94
CA ALA A 94 -1.44 -8.58 -14.69
C ALA A 94 -2.64 -9.13 -13.89
N GLU A 95 -2.43 -9.48 -12.60
CA GLU A 95 -3.52 -9.94 -11.71
C GLU A 95 -4.61 -8.87 -11.53
N MET A 96 -4.22 -7.59 -11.42
CA MET A 96 -5.17 -6.48 -11.34
C MET A 96 -5.93 -6.27 -12.65
N ALA A 97 -5.26 -6.39 -13.80
CA ALA A 97 -5.88 -6.21 -15.12
C ALA A 97 -6.95 -7.26 -15.44
N GLU A 98 -6.81 -8.47 -14.90
CA GLU A 98 -7.81 -9.54 -15.04
C GLU A 98 -9.09 -9.30 -14.20
N ASN A 99 -9.04 -8.38 -13.23
CA ASN A 99 -10.16 -8.12 -12.32
C ASN A 99 -11.03 -6.96 -12.81
N SER A 100 -12.18 -7.28 -13.37
CA SER A 100 -13.14 -6.28 -13.89
C SER A 100 -13.75 -5.33 -12.85
N ARG A 101 -13.53 -5.57 -11.55
CA ARG A 101 -14.04 -4.72 -10.44
C ARG A 101 -13.07 -3.63 -10.02
N LEU A 102 -11.85 -3.68 -10.52
CA LEU A 102 -10.75 -2.81 -10.14
C LEU A 102 -10.21 -2.11 -11.39
N GLU A 103 -10.15 -0.79 -11.35
CA GLU A 103 -9.44 0.02 -12.33
C GLU A 103 -8.12 0.48 -11.72
N PHE A 104 -7.04 0.54 -12.50
CA PHE A 104 -5.79 1.08 -12.00
C PHE A 104 -5.05 1.91 -13.06
N ARG A 105 -4.21 2.80 -12.57
CA ARG A 105 -3.22 3.54 -13.38
C ARG A 105 -1.96 3.81 -12.57
N GLU A 106 -0.85 3.99 -13.27
CA GLU A 106 0.44 4.37 -12.70
C GLU A 106 0.71 5.85 -12.94
N VAL A 107 1.28 6.54 -11.96
CA VAL A 107 1.71 7.93 -12.04
C VAL A 107 3.03 8.11 -11.30
N GLU A 108 3.79 9.14 -11.67
CA GLU A 108 5.10 9.42 -11.06
C GLU A 108 5.01 10.42 -9.91
N THR A 109 3.95 11.22 -9.82
CA THR A 109 3.80 12.26 -8.80
C THR A 109 2.46 12.16 -8.07
N MET A 110 2.47 12.44 -6.75
CA MET A 110 1.22 12.43 -5.99
C MET A 110 0.36 13.68 -6.22
N GLU A 111 0.99 14.78 -6.58
CA GLU A 111 0.33 16.08 -6.80
C GLU A 111 -0.74 16.01 -7.88
N GLU A 112 -0.47 15.25 -8.95
CA GLU A 112 -1.39 15.09 -10.08
C GLU A 112 -2.73 14.44 -9.70
N VAL A 113 -2.72 13.61 -8.67
CA VAL A 113 -3.85 12.74 -8.33
C VAL A 113 -4.51 13.09 -7.00
N MET A 114 -3.89 13.96 -6.22
CA MET A 114 -4.37 14.33 -4.88
C MET A 114 -5.87 14.72 -4.85
N PRO A 115 -6.41 15.50 -5.80
CA PRO A 115 -7.83 15.86 -5.80
C PRO A 115 -8.80 14.68 -6.01
N GLU A 116 -8.29 13.55 -6.53
CA GLU A 116 -9.14 12.38 -6.83
C GLU A 116 -9.21 11.39 -5.66
N LEU A 117 -8.22 11.42 -4.76
CA LEU A 117 -8.04 10.41 -3.72
C LEU A 117 -9.11 10.51 -2.62
N ASP A 118 -9.68 9.38 -2.27
CA ASP A 118 -10.41 9.18 -1.02
C ASP A 118 -9.49 8.68 0.09
N ILE A 119 -8.44 7.95 -0.30
CA ILE A 119 -7.43 7.38 0.60
C ILE A 119 -6.06 7.53 -0.04
N LEU A 120 -5.09 8.02 0.73
CA LEU A 120 -3.67 7.99 0.41
C LEU A 120 -2.97 7.01 1.35
N TYR A 121 -2.48 5.90 0.80
CA TYR A 121 -1.70 4.89 1.52
C TYR A 121 -0.21 5.13 1.28
N MET A 122 0.48 5.64 2.30
CA MET A 122 1.90 5.95 2.23
C MET A 122 2.75 4.78 2.71
N THR A 123 3.87 4.53 2.04
CA THR A 123 4.88 3.57 2.49
C THR A 123 6.25 4.22 2.55
N ARG A 124 7.11 3.73 3.43
CA ARG A 124 8.51 4.17 3.43
C ARG A 124 9.33 3.39 2.42
N VAL A 125 10.35 4.01 1.87
CA VAL A 125 11.39 3.34 1.07
C VAL A 125 12.38 2.66 2.02
N GLN A 126 12.52 1.34 1.91
CA GLN A 126 13.33 0.52 2.82
C GLN A 126 14.76 0.36 2.29
N LYS A 127 15.77 0.98 2.96
CA LYS A 127 17.18 0.91 2.56
C LYS A 127 17.68 -0.55 2.42
N GLU A 128 17.25 -1.41 3.30
CA GLU A 128 17.62 -2.83 3.35
C GLU A 128 17.20 -3.66 2.13
N ARG A 129 16.43 -3.09 1.22
CA ARG A 129 15.97 -3.71 -0.03
C ARG A 129 16.82 -3.36 -1.25
N PHE A 130 17.69 -2.37 -1.12
CA PHE A 130 18.55 -1.91 -2.21
C PHE A 130 19.93 -2.55 -2.08
N LEU A 131 20.45 -3.03 -3.20
CA LEU A 131 21.83 -3.53 -3.31
C LEU A 131 22.83 -2.38 -3.52
N ASP A 132 22.35 -1.26 -4.09
CA ASP A 132 23.11 -0.07 -4.42
C ASP A 132 22.63 1.12 -3.57
N GLU A 133 23.55 1.74 -2.82
CA GLU A 133 23.25 2.94 -2.03
C GLU A 133 22.92 4.15 -2.90
N GLU A 134 23.49 4.26 -4.10
CA GLU A 134 23.19 5.36 -5.02
C GLU A 134 21.75 5.29 -5.54
N GLU A 135 21.24 4.08 -5.81
CA GLU A 135 19.85 3.87 -6.19
C GLU A 135 18.89 4.25 -5.04
N PHE A 136 19.19 3.81 -3.82
CA PHE A 136 18.42 4.20 -2.64
C PHE A 136 18.42 5.72 -2.44
N ASP A 137 19.57 6.38 -2.55
CA ASP A 137 19.71 7.82 -2.34
C ASP A 137 18.91 8.65 -3.36
N ARG A 138 18.73 8.15 -4.58
CA ARG A 138 17.89 8.80 -5.60
C ARG A 138 16.40 8.76 -5.24
N VAL A 139 15.93 7.68 -4.62
CA VAL A 139 14.50 7.46 -4.42
C VAL A 139 14.01 7.68 -2.98
N LYS A 140 14.90 7.71 -1.98
CA LYS A 140 14.55 7.82 -0.56
C LYS A 140 13.69 9.04 -0.18
N ASN A 141 13.78 10.13 -0.95
CA ASN A 141 13.04 11.37 -0.73
C ASN A 141 12.05 11.70 -1.86
N SER A 142 11.80 10.78 -2.78
CA SER A 142 10.94 11.03 -3.94
C SER A 142 9.51 11.36 -3.53
N PHE A 143 9.04 10.79 -2.42
CA PHE A 143 7.67 10.93 -1.96
C PHE A 143 7.62 11.36 -0.51
N VAL A 144 7.74 12.65 -0.27
CA VAL A 144 7.53 13.25 1.05
C VAL A 144 6.21 14.01 1.04
N LEU A 145 5.27 13.56 1.87
CA LEU A 145 4.00 14.24 2.08
C LEU A 145 4.18 15.40 3.06
N ASN A 146 3.72 16.56 2.66
CA ASN A 146 3.75 17.78 3.45
C ASN A 146 2.41 18.55 3.30
N PRO A 147 2.14 19.59 4.11
CA PRO A 147 0.89 20.35 4.04
C PRO A 147 0.64 21.02 2.68
N GLU A 148 1.68 21.41 1.95
CA GLU A 148 1.53 22.03 0.62
C GLU A 148 0.87 21.06 -0.38
N LYS A 149 1.29 19.79 -0.37
CA LYS A 149 0.72 18.74 -1.23
C LYS A 149 -0.72 18.39 -0.88
N LEU A 150 -1.14 18.63 0.36
CA LEU A 150 -2.51 18.39 0.81
C LEU A 150 -3.50 19.49 0.44
N LYS A 151 -3.05 20.65 -0.05
CA LYS A 151 -3.94 21.78 -0.37
C LYS A 151 -5.04 21.47 -1.39
N THR A 152 -4.79 20.50 -2.26
CA THR A 152 -5.73 20.07 -3.30
C THR A 152 -6.47 18.77 -2.94
N ALA A 153 -6.16 18.18 -1.79
CA ALA A 153 -6.81 16.97 -1.33
C ALA A 153 -8.29 17.21 -1.01
N LYS A 154 -9.09 16.15 -1.11
CA LYS A 154 -10.47 16.19 -0.61
C LYS A 154 -10.47 16.41 0.90
N GLU A 155 -11.45 17.15 1.40
CA GLU A 155 -11.61 17.44 2.83
C GLU A 155 -11.77 16.17 3.67
N ASP A 156 -12.41 15.14 3.11
CA ASP A 156 -12.64 13.85 3.75
C ASP A 156 -11.60 12.77 3.39
N MET A 157 -10.51 13.14 2.67
CA MET A 157 -9.43 12.19 2.37
C MET A 157 -8.75 11.72 3.66
N ILE A 158 -8.48 10.42 3.75
CA ILE A 158 -7.70 9.86 4.85
C ILE A 158 -6.31 9.43 4.39
N ILE A 159 -5.33 9.52 5.29
CA ILE A 159 -3.96 9.08 5.07
C ILE A 159 -3.69 7.86 5.94
N LEU A 160 -3.26 6.77 5.31
CA LEU A 160 -2.90 5.53 5.98
C LEU A 160 -1.38 5.28 5.86
N HIS A 161 -0.81 4.66 6.88
CA HIS A 161 0.59 4.25 6.90
C HIS A 161 0.78 3.02 7.78
N PRO A 162 1.42 1.94 7.29
CA PRO A 162 1.59 0.70 8.07
C PRO A 162 2.60 0.81 9.21
N LEU A 163 3.26 1.97 9.34
CA LEU A 163 4.30 2.25 10.35
C LEU A 163 5.50 1.28 10.33
N PRO A 164 6.65 1.65 10.91
CA PRO A 164 6.97 3.01 11.40
C PRO A 164 7.21 3.98 10.24
N ARG A 165 6.80 5.23 10.39
CA ARG A 165 7.19 6.30 9.47
C ARG A 165 8.53 6.91 9.88
N VAL A 166 9.28 7.44 8.91
CA VAL A 166 10.54 8.13 9.12
C VAL A 166 10.44 9.58 8.64
N ASN A 167 10.54 9.82 7.34
CA ASN A 167 10.51 11.15 6.72
C ASN A 167 9.50 11.30 5.59
N GLU A 168 8.86 10.22 5.17
CA GLU A 168 7.89 10.19 4.07
C GLU A 168 6.59 10.94 4.38
N ILE A 169 6.31 11.21 5.65
CA ILE A 169 5.24 12.13 6.09
C ILE A 169 5.85 13.10 7.08
N THR A 170 5.84 14.38 6.76
CA THR A 170 6.37 15.41 7.66
C THR A 170 5.48 15.58 8.90
N ARG A 171 6.09 15.94 10.05
CA ARG A 171 5.34 16.17 11.29
C ARG A 171 4.29 17.29 11.18
N ALA A 172 4.47 18.20 10.24
CA ALA A 172 3.52 19.29 10.01
C ALA A 172 2.16 18.80 9.45
N VAL A 173 2.08 17.56 8.98
CA VAL A 173 0.82 16.92 8.51
C VAL A 173 -0.03 16.44 9.69
N ASP A 174 0.55 16.26 10.89
CA ASP A 174 -0.14 15.76 12.08
C ASP A 174 -0.95 16.86 12.82
N ASN A 175 -0.79 18.12 12.43
CA ASN A 175 -1.47 19.28 13.01
C ASN A 175 -2.60 19.71 12.06
#